data_755aa5a91a831643e99b1ca786ae1b06
#
_entry.id   755aa5a91a831643e99b1ca786ae1b06
#
_cell.length_a   1.000
_cell.length_b   1.000
_cell.length_c   1.000
_cell.angle_alpha   90.00
_cell.angle_beta   90.00
_cell.angle_gamma   90.00
#
_symmetry.space_group_name_H-M   'P 1'
#
loop_
_entity.id
_entity.type
_entity.pdbx_description
1 polymer ?
#
loop_
_entity_poly.entity_id
_entity_poly.type
_entity_poly.pdbx_seq_one_letter_code
_entity_poly.pdbx_strand_id
1 'polypeptide(L)'
;VYKQLPKLNMIVEDLGELRPQIHELRDHYDLLGMKVMQFSFGEDERKVKYKIPQHCVVYTGTHDNATLKQWYEELDDKERMKEIMKGLGYTGENLVEDMLAYTLECDAVISIVPLQDLLGYGKEARINLPGTVGPHNWSYKLTSFDDYQNQIQIIQKMLKKAKR
;
A
#
# COMPACT_ATOMS: atom_id res chain seq x y z
N VAL A 1 -17.20 22.77 8.46
CA VAL A 1 -16.93 21.79 9.54
C VAL A 1 -15.47 21.79 9.92
N TYR A 2 -14.52 21.54 9.01
CA TYR A 2 -13.08 21.44 9.32
C TYR A 2 -12.50 22.71 9.96
N LYS A 3 -12.92 23.89 9.52
CA LYS A 3 -12.50 25.16 10.15
C LYS A 3 -12.91 25.29 11.62
N GLN A 4 -13.93 24.56 12.05
CA GLN A 4 -14.40 24.52 13.44
C GLN A 4 -13.68 23.47 14.28
N LEU A 5 -12.91 22.55 13.64
CA LEU A 5 -12.17 21.47 14.27
C LEU A 5 -10.69 21.49 13.82
N PRO A 6 -9.98 22.62 14.01
CA PRO A 6 -8.65 22.84 13.39
C PRO A 6 -7.53 21.91 13.90
N LYS A 7 -7.78 21.12 14.93
CA LYS A 7 -6.82 20.17 15.51
C LYS A 7 -7.14 18.71 15.16
N LEU A 8 -8.10 18.48 14.27
CA LEU A 8 -8.46 17.13 13.87
C LEU A 8 -7.48 16.63 12.81
N ASN A 9 -6.69 15.63 13.15
CA ASN A 9 -5.84 14.93 12.18
C ASN A 9 -6.73 14.00 11.34
N MET A 10 -6.81 14.27 10.03
CA MET A 10 -7.62 13.50 9.10
C MET A 10 -6.76 12.96 7.98
N ILE A 11 -7.07 11.72 7.60
CA ILE A 11 -6.61 11.10 6.35
C ILE A 11 -7.84 11.04 5.45
N VAL A 12 -7.72 11.51 4.22
CA VAL A 12 -8.81 11.47 3.25
C VAL A 12 -8.57 10.36 2.24
N GLU A 13 -9.60 9.56 2.02
CA GLU A 13 -9.58 8.60 0.92
C GLU A 13 -9.84 9.35 -0.38
N ASP A 14 -8.78 9.57 -1.14
CA ASP A 14 -8.77 10.24 -2.43
C ASP A 14 -8.37 9.25 -3.54
N LEU A 15 -9.00 8.08 -3.54
CA LEU A 15 -8.80 7.01 -4.52
C LEU A 15 -9.83 7.07 -5.64
N GLY A 16 -9.48 6.52 -6.81
CA GLY A 16 -10.35 6.48 -8.00
C GLY A 16 -10.26 7.72 -8.88
N GLU A 17 -11.24 7.88 -9.78
CA GLU A 17 -11.31 9.03 -10.71
C GLU A 17 -11.86 10.27 -10.01
N LEU A 18 -10.98 11.10 -9.50
CA LEU A 18 -11.34 12.31 -8.80
C LEU A 18 -11.26 13.54 -9.71
N ARG A 19 -12.19 14.47 -9.52
CA ARG A 19 -12.10 15.79 -10.15
C ARG A 19 -10.94 16.59 -9.54
N PRO A 20 -10.24 17.43 -10.33
CA PRO A 20 -9.12 18.25 -9.84
C PRO A 20 -9.45 19.05 -8.58
N GLN A 21 -10.69 19.54 -8.45
CA GLN A 21 -11.16 20.32 -7.30
C GLN A 21 -11.10 19.54 -5.98
N ILE A 22 -11.16 18.21 -6.00
CA ILE A 22 -11.02 17.39 -4.81
C ILE A 22 -9.58 17.43 -4.30
N HIS A 23 -8.61 17.36 -5.19
CA HIS A 23 -7.20 17.51 -4.84
C HIS A 23 -6.89 18.91 -4.32
N GLU A 24 -7.42 19.95 -4.98
CA GLU A 24 -7.30 21.33 -4.52
C GLU A 24 -7.89 21.52 -3.11
N LEU A 25 -9.05 20.92 -2.84
CA LEU A 25 -9.68 20.99 -1.52
C LEU A 25 -8.86 20.26 -0.45
N ARG A 26 -8.36 19.07 -0.75
CA ARG A 26 -7.47 18.32 0.13
C ARG A 26 -6.24 19.16 0.49
N ASP A 27 -5.58 19.71 -0.53
CA ASP A 27 -4.34 20.49 -0.36
C ASP A 27 -4.61 21.82 0.35
N HIS A 28 -5.75 22.47 0.08
CA HIS A 28 -6.15 23.71 0.76
C HIS A 28 -6.31 23.53 2.29
N TYR A 29 -6.75 22.34 2.72
CA TYR A 29 -6.89 22.02 4.14
C TYR A 29 -5.70 21.24 4.72
N ASP A 30 -4.63 21.09 3.97
CA ASP A 30 -3.41 20.37 4.37
C ASP A 30 -3.72 18.94 4.88
N LEU A 31 -4.63 18.24 4.18
CA LEU A 31 -5.06 16.90 4.56
C LEU A 31 -4.17 15.85 3.89
N LEU A 32 -3.84 14.79 4.63
CA LEU A 32 -3.13 13.64 4.08
C LEU A 32 -4.04 12.85 3.15
N GLY A 33 -3.65 12.73 1.89
CA GLY A 33 -4.28 11.81 0.94
C GLY A 33 -3.72 10.40 1.07
N MET A 34 -4.30 9.45 0.31
CA MET A 34 -3.88 8.05 0.28
C MET A 34 -3.18 7.69 -1.02
N LYS A 35 -2.18 6.81 -0.93
CA LYS A 35 -1.55 6.13 -2.06
C LYS A 35 -1.55 4.63 -1.82
N VAL A 36 -2.14 3.89 -2.74
CA VAL A 36 -2.11 2.42 -2.73
C VAL A 36 -1.13 1.95 -3.77
N MET A 37 -0.12 1.21 -3.32
CA MET A 37 0.97 0.78 -4.20
C MET A 37 0.51 -0.05 -5.38
N GLN A 38 -0.48 -0.91 -5.20
CA GLN A 38 -1.04 -1.73 -6.27
C GLN A 38 -1.61 -0.90 -7.44
N PHE A 39 -1.98 0.37 -7.21
CA PHE A 39 -2.50 1.29 -8.24
C PHE A 39 -1.44 2.23 -8.80
N SER A 40 -0.23 2.21 -8.26
CA SER A 40 0.80 3.21 -8.57
C SER A 40 1.60 2.88 -9.84
N PHE A 41 1.36 1.75 -10.51
CA PHE A 41 2.17 1.27 -11.62
C PHE A 41 1.36 1.04 -12.91
N GLY A 42 0.47 1.99 -13.25
CA GLY A 42 -0.38 1.97 -14.45
C GLY A 42 0.38 2.06 -15.79
N GLU A 43 -0.31 1.87 -16.92
CA GLU A 43 0.32 1.83 -18.24
C GLU A 43 0.97 3.15 -18.68
N ASP A 44 0.39 4.29 -18.30
CA ASP A 44 0.89 5.62 -18.71
C ASP A 44 2.12 6.08 -17.94
N GLU A 45 2.46 5.38 -16.89
CA GLU A 45 3.51 5.77 -15.96
C GLU A 45 4.89 5.21 -16.30
N ARG A 46 5.07 4.60 -17.48
CA ARG A 46 6.37 4.06 -17.97
C ARG A 46 7.50 5.08 -18.02
N LYS A 47 7.20 6.37 -17.93
CA LYS A 47 8.16 7.46 -18.12
C LYS A 47 8.46 8.27 -16.86
N VAL A 48 7.74 8.03 -15.78
CA VAL A 48 7.90 8.82 -14.55
C VAL A 48 8.66 7.99 -13.51
N LYS A 49 9.70 8.57 -12.95
CA LYS A 49 10.27 8.04 -11.71
C LYS A 49 9.17 8.10 -10.66
N TYR A 50 8.66 6.95 -10.26
CA TYR A 50 7.66 6.84 -9.21
C TYR A 50 8.17 7.50 -7.95
N LYS A 51 7.71 8.67 -7.69
CA LYS A 51 8.00 9.36 -6.45
C LYS A 51 6.69 9.47 -5.68
N ILE A 52 6.60 8.72 -4.61
CA ILE A 52 5.49 8.84 -3.66
C ILE A 52 5.60 10.23 -3.01
N PRO A 53 4.53 11.06 -3.02
CA PRO A 53 4.55 12.34 -2.35
C PRO A 53 4.86 12.18 -0.86
N GLN A 54 5.60 13.13 -0.29
CA GLN A 54 5.87 13.11 1.14
C GLN A 54 4.58 13.29 1.95
N HIS A 55 3.72 14.23 1.56
CA HIS A 55 2.48 14.56 2.27
C HIS A 55 1.34 13.59 1.91
N CYS A 56 1.51 12.32 2.24
CA CYS A 56 0.48 11.30 2.07
C CYS A 56 0.66 10.12 3.04
N VAL A 57 -0.34 9.26 3.09
CA VAL A 57 -0.28 7.93 3.69
C VAL A 57 -0.19 6.91 2.57
N VAL A 58 0.84 6.07 2.59
CA VAL A 58 1.02 5.00 1.61
C VAL A 58 0.64 3.64 2.20
N TYR A 59 0.02 2.82 1.38
CA TYR A 59 -0.41 1.45 1.71
C TYR A 59 0.14 0.47 0.67
N THR A 60 0.48 -0.75 1.05
CA THR A 60 0.65 -1.85 0.09
C THR A 60 -0.69 -2.22 -0.55
N GLY A 61 -1.74 -2.24 0.25
CA GLY A 61 -3.13 -2.44 -0.11
C GLY A 61 -4.02 -2.08 1.08
N THR A 62 -5.31 -1.86 0.83
CA THR A 62 -6.34 -1.63 1.85
C THR A 62 -7.15 -2.90 2.09
N HIS A 63 -8.19 -2.84 2.92
CA HIS A 63 -9.12 -3.95 3.13
C HIS A 63 -9.86 -4.37 1.86
N ASP A 64 -10.00 -3.48 0.87
CA ASP A 64 -10.68 -3.73 -0.39
C ASP A 64 -9.76 -4.29 -1.49
N ASN A 65 -8.46 -4.23 -1.28
CA ASN A 65 -7.49 -4.75 -2.23
C ASN A 65 -7.23 -6.26 -2.02
N ALA A 66 -6.66 -6.89 -3.03
CA ALA A 66 -5.98 -8.17 -2.86
C ALA A 66 -4.81 -8.02 -1.88
N THR A 67 -4.42 -9.09 -1.19
CA THR A 67 -3.13 -9.10 -0.48
C THR A 67 -2.01 -8.87 -1.50
N LEU A 68 -0.87 -8.35 -1.08
CA LEU A 68 0.24 -8.08 -1.98
C LEU A 68 0.71 -9.33 -2.73
N LYS A 69 0.72 -10.49 -2.05
CA LYS A 69 1.03 -11.77 -2.67
C LYS A 69 -0.02 -12.19 -3.70
N GLN A 70 -1.30 -12.09 -3.37
CA GLN A 70 -2.39 -12.38 -4.33
C GLN A 70 -2.29 -11.45 -5.54
N TRP A 71 -2.11 -10.15 -5.34
CA TRP A 71 -1.94 -9.18 -6.40
C TRP A 71 -0.79 -9.56 -7.34
N TYR A 72 0.37 -9.95 -6.79
CA TYR A 72 1.50 -10.42 -7.58
C TYR A 72 1.20 -11.71 -8.36
N GLU A 73 0.50 -12.66 -7.77
CA GLU A 73 0.11 -13.91 -8.42
C GLU A 73 -0.80 -13.66 -9.62
N GLU A 74 -1.71 -12.69 -9.50
CA GLU A 74 -2.71 -12.28 -10.51
C GLU A 74 -2.18 -11.23 -11.51
N LEU A 75 -0.95 -10.74 -11.34
CA LEU A 75 -0.36 -9.73 -12.20
C LEU A 75 -0.05 -10.29 -13.60
N ASP A 76 -0.59 -9.64 -14.65
CA ASP A 76 -0.43 -10.07 -16.04
C ASP A 76 1.00 -9.87 -16.54
N ASP A 77 1.63 -8.72 -16.26
CA ASP A 77 2.97 -8.36 -16.75
C ASP A 77 3.99 -8.27 -15.60
N LYS A 78 4.43 -9.43 -15.13
CA LYS A 78 5.44 -9.54 -14.07
C LYS A 78 6.81 -9.02 -14.50
N GLU A 79 7.17 -9.22 -15.76
CA GLU A 79 8.48 -8.77 -16.27
C GLU A 79 8.57 -7.24 -16.28
N ARG A 80 7.50 -6.56 -16.68
CA ARG A 80 7.43 -5.11 -16.60
C ARG A 80 7.60 -4.61 -15.15
N MET A 81 6.95 -5.27 -14.20
CA MET A 81 7.06 -4.90 -12.79
C MET A 81 8.48 -5.10 -12.26
N LYS A 82 9.17 -6.18 -12.67
CA LYS A 82 10.58 -6.38 -12.35
C LYS A 82 11.47 -5.24 -12.85
N GLU A 83 11.25 -4.81 -14.09
CA GLU A 83 12.02 -3.70 -14.67
C GLU A 83 11.75 -2.37 -13.94
N ILE A 84 10.51 -2.13 -13.53
CA ILE A 84 10.16 -0.97 -12.69
C ILE A 84 10.90 -1.04 -11.35
N MET A 85 10.85 -2.16 -10.65
CA MET A 85 11.53 -2.32 -9.36
C MET A 85 13.05 -2.17 -9.49
N LYS A 86 13.67 -2.73 -10.52
CA LYS A 86 15.08 -2.50 -10.84
C LYS A 86 15.39 -1.03 -11.10
N GLY A 87 14.53 -0.34 -11.84
CA GLY A 87 14.65 1.10 -12.09
C GLY A 87 14.56 1.96 -10.82
N LEU A 88 13.89 1.46 -9.79
CA LEU A 88 13.80 2.07 -8.46
C LEU A 88 14.97 1.67 -7.52
N GLY A 89 15.85 0.78 -7.97
CA GLY A 89 17.03 0.34 -7.21
C GLY A 89 16.83 -0.94 -6.39
N TYR A 90 15.75 -1.69 -6.64
CA TYR A 90 15.47 -3.00 -6.03
C TYR A 90 15.96 -4.14 -6.92
N THR A 91 15.91 -5.37 -6.42
CA THR A 91 16.48 -6.53 -7.13
C THR A 91 15.65 -6.98 -8.33
N GLY A 92 14.33 -6.85 -8.25
CA GLY A 92 13.36 -7.42 -9.19
C GLY A 92 13.26 -8.96 -9.11
N GLU A 93 13.92 -9.60 -8.15
CA GLU A 93 13.90 -11.05 -7.97
C GLU A 93 12.68 -11.51 -7.16
N ASN A 94 12.37 -10.80 -6.08
CA ASN A 94 11.19 -11.03 -5.27
C ASN A 94 10.32 -9.76 -5.24
N LEU A 95 9.38 -9.67 -6.17
CA LEU A 95 8.54 -8.48 -6.33
C LEU A 95 7.70 -8.16 -5.10
N VAL A 96 7.26 -9.16 -4.34
CA VAL A 96 6.48 -8.94 -3.10
C VAL A 96 7.35 -8.25 -2.05
N GLU A 97 8.58 -8.72 -1.85
CA GLU A 97 9.53 -8.10 -0.92
C GLU A 97 10.00 -6.72 -1.40
N ASP A 98 10.25 -6.56 -2.70
CA ASP A 98 10.67 -5.29 -3.28
C ASP A 98 9.57 -4.23 -3.13
N MET A 99 8.30 -4.58 -3.39
CA MET A 99 7.15 -3.71 -3.20
C MET A 99 6.93 -3.34 -1.74
N LEU A 100 7.08 -4.31 -0.84
CA LEU A 100 6.99 -4.08 0.59
C LEU A 100 8.10 -3.12 1.07
N ALA A 101 9.34 -3.38 0.64
CA ALA A 101 10.48 -2.53 0.96
C ALA A 101 10.29 -1.11 0.41
N TYR A 102 9.85 -0.97 -0.83
CA TYR A 102 9.58 0.34 -1.44
C TYR A 102 8.48 1.11 -0.69
N THR A 103 7.40 0.44 -0.27
CA THR A 103 6.33 1.06 0.52
C THR A 103 6.85 1.57 1.88
N LEU A 104 7.75 0.83 2.50
CA LEU A 104 8.35 1.23 3.79
C LEU A 104 9.43 2.32 3.62
N GLU A 105 10.20 2.29 2.55
CA GLU A 105 11.37 3.17 2.33
C GLU A 105 11.00 4.50 1.62
N CYS A 106 9.79 4.63 1.04
CA CYS A 106 9.39 5.85 0.35
C CYS A 106 9.26 7.06 1.30
N ASP A 107 9.20 8.26 0.71
CA ASP A 107 9.19 9.52 1.47
C ASP A 107 7.86 9.83 2.19
N ALA A 108 6.81 9.02 2.04
CA ALA A 108 5.52 9.27 2.66
C ALA A 108 5.61 9.45 4.18
N VAL A 109 4.84 10.39 4.74
CA VAL A 109 4.82 10.66 6.19
C VAL A 109 4.42 9.44 6.99
N ILE A 110 3.48 8.64 6.46
CA ILE A 110 3.00 7.41 7.10
C ILE A 110 3.01 6.29 6.06
N SER A 111 3.54 5.13 6.44
CA SER A 111 3.42 3.88 5.70
C SER A 111 2.61 2.88 6.52
N ILE A 112 1.53 2.36 5.94
CA ILE A 112 0.67 1.36 6.56
C ILE A 112 0.74 0.08 5.74
N VAL A 113 1.15 -0.99 6.37
CA VAL A 113 1.24 -2.32 5.76
C VAL A 113 0.29 -3.26 6.50
N PRO A 114 -0.71 -3.83 5.82
CA PRO A 114 -1.53 -4.89 6.41
C PRO A 114 -0.67 -6.04 6.90
N LEU A 115 -1.05 -6.63 8.03
CA LEU A 115 -0.31 -7.75 8.60
C LEU A 115 -0.22 -8.94 7.63
N GLN A 116 -1.24 -9.14 6.82
CA GLN A 116 -1.28 -10.17 5.78
C GLN A 116 -0.15 -9.98 4.75
N ASP A 117 0.10 -8.74 4.35
CA ASP A 117 1.17 -8.42 3.40
C ASP A 117 2.54 -8.57 4.04
N LEU A 118 2.65 -8.12 5.30
CA LEU A 118 3.89 -8.22 6.07
C LEU A 118 4.33 -9.67 6.30
N LEU A 119 3.35 -10.58 6.47
CA LEU A 119 3.58 -12.02 6.68
C LEU A 119 3.56 -12.84 5.38
N GLY A 120 3.29 -12.21 4.24
CA GLY A 120 3.27 -12.87 2.94
C GLY A 120 2.08 -13.80 2.73
N TYR A 121 0.94 -13.51 3.37
CA TYR A 121 -0.28 -14.31 3.17
C TYR A 121 -0.93 -14.00 1.83
N GLY A 122 -1.54 -15.02 1.23
CA GLY A 122 -2.16 -14.95 -0.08
C GLY A 122 -3.67 -14.64 -0.03
N LYS A 123 -4.37 -15.14 -1.05
CA LYS A 123 -5.81 -14.94 -1.26
C LYS A 123 -6.67 -15.32 -0.04
N GLU A 124 -6.25 -16.31 0.72
CA GLU A 124 -6.94 -16.82 1.92
C GLU A 124 -7.05 -15.76 3.03
N ALA A 125 -6.20 -14.76 3.00
CA ALA A 125 -6.17 -13.69 3.99
C ALA A 125 -6.80 -12.37 3.49
N ARG A 126 -7.43 -12.36 2.32
CA ARG A 126 -8.15 -11.20 1.82
C ARG A 126 -9.33 -10.88 2.73
N ILE A 127 -9.54 -9.58 3.03
CA ILE A 127 -10.60 -9.12 3.94
C ILE A 127 -11.91 -8.91 3.20
N ASN A 128 -11.89 -8.21 2.07
CA ASN A 128 -13.09 -7.84 1.34
C ASN A 128 -12.87 -7.92 -0.17
N LEU A 129 -13.92 -8.33 -0.90
CA LEU A 129 -14.01 -8.26 -2.36
C LEU A 129 -15.12 -7.27 -2.73
N PRO A 130 -14.78 -6.03 -3.12
CA PRO A 130 -15.75 -5.00 -3.47
C PRO A 130 -16.75 -5.46 -4.53
N GLY A 131 -18.00 -4.98 -4.42
CA GLY A 131 -19.07 -5.34 -5.35
C GLY A 131 -19.66 -6.73 -5.12
N THR A 132 -19.25 -7.45 -4.06
CA THR A 132 -19.79 -8.76 -3.72
C THR A 132 -20.44 -8.76 -2.33
N VAL A 133 -21.39 -9.68 -2.14
CA VAL A 133 -22.01 -9.96 -0.85
C VAL A 133 -21.84 -11.44 -0.56
N GLY A 134 -21.31 -11.77 0.60
CA GLY A 134 -21.13 -13.20 0.96
C GLY A 134 -20.29 -13.39 2.22
N PRO A 135 -20.23 -14.64 2.72
CA PRO A 135 -19.54 -14.97 3.98
C PRO A 135 -18.01 -14.84 3.89
N HIS A 136 -17.45 -14.68 2.70
CA HIS A 136 -16.02 -14.46 2.49
C HIS A 136 -15.57 -13.03 2.83
N ASN A 137 -16.50 -12.06 2.81
CA ASN A 137 -16.19 -10.69 3.14
C ASN A 137 -16.20 -10.46 4.66
N TRP A 138 -15.21 -9.74 5.16
CA TRP A 138 -15.09 -9.34 6.57
C TRP A 138 -15.01 -10.50 7.56
N SER A 139 -14.65 -11.68 7.08
CA SER A 139 -14.61 -12.93 7.88
C SER A 139 -13.20 -13.37 8.25
N TYR A 140 -12.17 -12.85 7.58
CA TYR A 140 -10.79 -13.20 7.88
C TYR A 140 -10.45 -12.88 9.33
N LYS A 141 -9.81 -13.84 10.00
CA LYS A 141 -9.28 -13.68 11.35
C LYS A 141 -7.90 -14.31 11.43
N LEU A 142 -6.97 -13.60 12.00
CA LEU A 142 -5.68 -14.17 12.36
C LEU A 142 -5.90 -15.21 13.47
N THR A 143 -5.41 -16.43 13.26
CA THR A 143 -5.61 -17.55 14.19
C THR A 143 -4.56 -17.59 15.29
N SER A 144 -3.34 -17.12 15.02
CA SER A 144 -2.26 -16.98 15.98
C SER A 144 -1.28 -15.85 15.60
N PHE A 145 -0.40 -15.46 16.50
CA PHE A 145 0.71 -14.55 16.24
C PHE A 145 2.04 -15.27 16.00
N ASP A 146 2.04 -16.59 15.85
CA ASP A 146 3.28 -17.38 15.74
C ASP A 146 4.09 -16.97 14.51
N ASP A 147 3.45 -16.78 13.35
CA ASP A 147 4.14 -16.34 12.13
C ASP A 147 4.76 -14.96 12.30
N TYR A 148 4.06 -14.04 12.97
CA TYR A 148 4.62 -12.74 13.30
C TYR A 148 5.82 -12.85 14.22
N GLN A 149 5.74 -13.67 15.26
CA GLN A 149 6.84 -13.89 16.21
C GLN A 149 8.05 -14.52 15.51
N ASN A 150 7.83 -15.49 14.62
CA ASN A 150 8.88 -16.12 13.84
C ASN A 150 9.58 -15.15 12.88
N GLN A 151 8.87 -14.16 12.36
CA GLN A 151 9.38 -13.17 11.40
C GLN A 151 9.82 -11.85 12.06
N ILE A 152 9.64 -11.66 13.34
CA ILE A 152 9.82 -10.36 14.01
C ILE A 152 11.20 -9.75 13.79
N GLN A 153 12.25 -10.56 13.74
CA GLN A 153 13.61 -10.07 13.49
C GLN A 153 13.81 -9.56 12.07
N ILE A 154 13.14 -10.19 11.07
CA ILE A 154 13.15 -9.76 9.67
C ILE A 154 12.41 -8.44 9.56
N ILE A 155 11.21 -8.38 10.15
CA ILE A 155 10.37 -7.17 10.17
C ILE A 155 11.13 -6.00 10.81
N GLN A 156 11.77 -6.21 11.94
CA GLN A 156 12.58 -5.18 12.61
C GLN A 156 13.74 -4.69 11.74
N LYS A 157 14.40 -5.59 10.99
CA LYS A 157 15.47 -5.20 10.06
C LYS A 157 14.93 -4.35 8.91
N MET A 158 13.76 -4.70 8.37
CA MET A 158 13.10 -3.92 7.30
C MET A 158 12.73 -2.52 7.79
N LEU A 159 12.08 -2.40 8.95
CA LEU A 159 11.72 -1.11 9.55
C LEU A 159 12.96 -0.25 9.84
N LYS A 160 14.02 -0.85 10.37
CA LYS A 160 15.29 -0.17 10.67
C LYS A 160 15.97 0.37 9.39
N LYS A 161 15.95 -0.43 8.30
CA LYS A 161 16.46 -0.01 6.99
C LYS A 161 15.65 1.15 6.43
N ALA A 162 14.33 1.09 6.56
CA ALA A 162 13.40 2.13 6.14
C ALA A 162 13.43 3.39 7.04
N LYS A 163 14.16 3.38 8.16
CA LYS A 163 14.20 4.44 9.17
C LYS A 163 12.81 4.77 9.75
N ARG A 164 12.00 3.74 9.92
CA ARG A 164 10.63 3.78 10.49
C ARG A 164 10.61 3.23 11.92
#